data_5b970e6c98b532c23f9fc276b6362f37
#
_entry.id   5b970e6c98b532c23f9fc276b6362f37
#
_cell.length_a   1.000
_cell.length_b   1.000
_cell.length_c   1.000
_cell.angle_alpha   90.00
_cell.angle_beta   90.00
_cell.angle_gamma   90.00
#
_symmetry.space_group_name_H-M   'P 1'
#
loop_
_entity.id
_entity.type
_entity.pdbx_description
1 polymer ?
#
loop_
_entity_poly.entity_id
_entity_poly.type
_entity_poly.pdbx_seq_one_letter_code
_entity_poly.pdbx_strand_id
1 'polypeptide(L)'
;MDYAMRQLEQDSPFFKSDLYKKYFTLDYKQSLTGKEKSWVEEHGGIKIGFLNNDQAIFSMDQETGKLTGMLAEYISYAKDCLGNQTLEFNIRGYDDYNEMLQALQDHEIDMIFYAGRNPDLAEKKGYTLTNTAWTYSLMAVTDEKYFNEDKSYTVAVPKEQEALKQHIVFSYPQWKLVDYDSLADAADMIMNEKADCFLMGTSQALKYDNNR
;
A
#
# COMPACT_ATOMS: atom_id res chain seq x y z
N MET A 1 11.01 26.19 -10.01
CA MET A 1 9.68 25.56 -10.20
C MET A 1 9.55 24.25 -9.43
N ASP A 2 10.53 23.35 -9.48
CA ASP A 2 10.48 22.03 -8.81
C ASP A 2 10.44 22.08 -7.27
N TYR A 3 11.08 23.06 -6.64
CA TYR A 3 11.04 23.18 -5.19
C TYR A 3 9.66 23.58 -4.67
N ALA A 4 9.00 24.54 -5.30
CA ALA A 4 7.66 24.98 -4.93
C ALA A 4 6.62 23.88 -5.17
N MET A 5 6.78 23.06 -6.21
CA MET A 5 5.90 21.93 -6.47
C MET A 5 6.08 20.83 -5.43
N ARG A 6 7.32 20.52 -5.03
CA ARG A 6 7.59 19.57 -3.96
C ARG A 6 7.04 20.01 -2.61
N GLN A 7 7.16 21.30 -2.31
CA GLN A 7 6.61 21.85 -1.08
C GLN A 7 5.07 21.80 -1.08
N LEU A 8 4.43 22.10 -2.21
CA LEU A 8 2.99 21.96 -2.39
C LEU A 8 2.52 20.50 -2.25
N GLU A 9 3.28 19.54 -2.76
CA GLU A 9 2.98 18.11 -2.62
C GLU A 9 3.17 17.61 -1.18
N GLN A 10 4.09 18.18 -0.42
CA GLN A 10 4.26 17.89 1.01
C GLN A 10 3.16 18.52 1.87
N ASP A 11 2.79 19.79 1.60
CA ASP A 11 1.79 20.50 2.38
C ASP A 11 0.35 20.09 2.03
N SER A 12 0.14 19.60 0.82
CA SER A 12 -1.16 19.15 0.32
C SER A 12 -0.98 17.92 -0.59
N PRO A 13 -0.85 16.72 -0.05
CA PRO A 13 -0.62 15.50 -0.82
C PRO A 13 -1.67 15.23 -1.90
N PHE A 14 -2.88 15.76 -1.71
CA PHE A 14 -4.01 15.61 -2.64
C PHE A 14 -4.19 16.79 -3.59
N PHE A 15 -3.31 17.79 -3.56
CA PHE A 15 -3.44 19.03 -4.37
C PHE A 15 -3.63 18.76 -5.87
N LYS A 16 -2.86 17.82 -6.45
CA LYS A 16 -3.03 17.44 -7.86
C LYS A 16 -4.37 16.79 -8.12
N SER A 17 -4.80 15.90 -7.23
CA SER A 17 -6.10 15.23 -7.31
C SER A 17 -7.25 16.21 -7.18
N ASP A 18 -7.14 17.17 -6.27
CA ASP A 18 -8.17 18.19 -6.05
C ASP A 18 -8.24 19.20 -7.21
N LEU A 19 -7.08 19.59 -7.77
CA LEU A 19 -7.03 20.38 -9.00
C LEU A 19 -7.65 19.61 -10.18
N TYR A 20 -7.30 18.34 -10.33
CA TYR A 20 -7.89 17.50 -11.36
C TYR A 20 -9.39 17.36 -11.19
N LYS A 21 -9.87 17.07 -9.98
CA LYS A 21 -11.30 17.09 -9.65
C LYS A 21 -11.96 18.43 -9.95
N LYS A 22 -11.33 19.53 -9.57
CA LYS A 22 -11.91 20.87 -9.73
C LYS A 22 -12.05 21.33 -11.19
N TYR A 23 -11.11 20.95 -12.07
CA TYR A 23 -11.04 21.48 -13.43
C TYR A 23 -11.29 20.45 -14.53
N PHE A 24 -11.21 19.18 -14.21
CA PHE A 24 -11.34 18.08 -15.17
C PHE A 24 -12.41 17.04 -14.79
N THR A 25 -13.23 17.29 -13.77
CA THR A 25 -14.44 16.50 -13.55
C THR A 25 -15.45 16.84 -14.67
N LEU A 26 -15.23 16.22 -15.80
CA LEU A 26 -16.35 15.77 -16.59
C LEU A 26 -17.04 14.71 -15.74
N ASP A 27 -18.37 14.78 -15.62
CA ASP A 27 -19.20 13.77 -14.97
C ASP A 27 -19.11 12.42 -15.73
N TYR A 28 -17.91 11.83 -15.75
CA TYR A 28 -17.74 10.47 -16.21
C TYR A 28 -18.17 9.51 -15.09
N LYS A 29 -19.48 9.38 -14.95
CA LYS A 29 -20.03 8.16 -14.38
C LYS A 29 -19.69 7.05 -15.40
N GLN A 30 -18.62 6.33 -15.11
CA GLN A 30 -18.28 5.16 -15.90
C GLN A 30 -19.42 4.15 -15.68
N SER A 31 -20.16 3.87 -16.74
CA SER A 31 -21.14 2.79 -16.69
C SER A 31 -20.46 1.49 -17.10
N LEU A 32 -20.69 0.45 -16.34
CA LEU A 32 -20.27 -0.90 -16.72
C LEU A 32 -20.83 -1.26 -18.09
N THR A 33 -20.02 -1.86 -18.93
CA THR A 33 -20.48 -2.45 -20.20
C THR A 33 -21.47 -3.59 -19.92
N GLY A 34 -22.21 -4.01 -20.93
CA GLY A 34 -23.13 -5.14 -20.79
C GLY A 34 -22.46 -6.42 -20.30
N LYS A 35 -21.23 -6.70 -20.79
CA LYS A 35 -20.45 -7.86 -20.35
C LYS A 35 -20.01 -7.76 -18.88
N GLU A 36 -19.57 -6.58 -18.44
CA GLU A 36 -19.18 -6.36 -17.04
C GLU A 36 -20.37 -6.47 -16.10
N LYS A 37 -21.55 -5.98 -16.51
CA LYS A 37 -22.79 -6.14 -15.72
C LYS A 37 -23.16 -7.61 -15.56
N SER A 38 -23.18 -8.38 -16.67
CA SER A 38 -23.47 -9.80 -16.61
C SER A 38 -22.47 -10.55 -15.75
N TRP A 39 -21.18 -10.19 -15.84
CA TRP A 39 -20.15 -10.81 -14.99
C TRP A 39 -20.40 -10.50 -13.49
N VAL A 40 -20.69 -9.26 -13.13
CA VAL A 40 -20.99 -8.87 -11.74
C VAL A 40 -22.24 -9.58 -11.21
N GLU A 41 -23.28 -9.69 -12.04
CA GLU A 41 -24.53 -10.38 -11.67
C GLU A 41 -24.28 -11.89 -11.41
N GLU A 42 -23.45 -12.53 -12.22
CA GLU A 42 -23.11 -13.95 -12.09
C GLU A 42 -22.12 -14.20 -10.96
N HIS A 43 -21.14 -13.29 -10.75
CA HIS A 43 -20.06 -13.43 -9.78
C HIS A 43 -20.47 -13.04 -8.34
N GLY A 44 -21.45 -12.17 -8.18
CA GLY A 44 -21.99 -11.76 -6.87
C GLY A 44 -21.15 -10.73 -6.12
N GLY A 45 -20.34 -9.96 -6.84
CA GLY A 45 -19.53 -8.88 -6.26
C GLY A 45 -18.02 -9.17 -6.31
N ILE A 46 -17.21 -8.16 -5.99
CA ILE A 46 -15.75 -8.25 -6.01
C ILE A 46 -15.23 -8.63 -4.61
N LYS A 47 -14.47 -9.70 -4.54
CA LYS A 47 -13.86 -10.20 -3.30
C LYS A 47 -12.44 -9.65 -3.17
N ILE A 48 -12.18 -8.91 -2.09
CA ILE A 48 -10.90 -8.24 -1.84
C ILE A 48 -10.23 -8.82 -0.61
N GLY A 49 -8.99 -9.31 -0.77
CA GLY A 49 -8.12 -9.70 0.34
C GLY A 49 -7.22 -8.53 0.79
N PHE A 50 -6.97 -8.40 2.08
CA PHE A 50 -6.02 -7.45 2.66
C PHE A 50 -5.33 -8.05 3.88
N LEU A 51 -4.18 -7.49 4.28
CA LEU A 51 -3.45 -7.92 5.48
C LEU A 51 -3.93 -7.19 6.73
N ASN A 52 -4.26 -7.93 7.79
CA ASN A 52 -4.76 -7.39 9.06
C ASN A 52 -3.71 -6.56 9.83
N ASN A 53 -2.43 -6.81 9.59
CA ASN A 53 -1.32 -6.21 10.33
C ASN A 53 -0.90 -4.82 9.86
N ASP A 54 -1.46 -4.32 8.77
CA ASP A 54 -1.15 -2.98 8.25
C ASP A 54 -2.16 -1.92 8.74
N GLN A 55 -2.29 -1.79 10.07
CA GLN A 55 -3.22 -0.88 10.73
C GLN A 55 -3.04 0.61 10.37
N ALA A 56 -1.90 0.98 9.78
CA ALA A 56 -1.67 2.34 9.29
C ALA A 56 -2.50 2.64 8.03
N ILE A 57 -2.81 1.61 7.25
CA ILE A 57 -3.50 1.72 5.96
C ILE A 57 -4.94 1.21 6.08
N PHE A 58 -5.18 0.19 6.89
CA PHE A 58 -6.49 -0.44 7.08
C PHE A 58 -6.75 -0.70 8.55
N SER A 59 -7.98 -0.56 8.96
CA SER A 59 -8.43 -1.03 10.25
C SER A 59 -9.86 -1.56 10.11
N MET A 60 -10.09 -2.75 10.60
CA MET A 60 -11.43 -3.28 10.76
C MET A 60 -11.81 -3.17 12.23
N ASP A 61 -12.84 -2.40 12.50
CA ASP A 61 -13.41 -2.31 13.83
C ASP A 61 -13.97 -3.68 14.23
N GLN A 62 -13.40 -4.28 15.27
CA GLN A 62 -13.74 -5.64 15.68
C GLN A 62 -15.16 -5.78 16.25
N GLU A 63 -15.73 -4.70 16.76
CA GLU A 63 -17.10 -4.72 17.32
C GLU A 63 -18.16 -4.55 16.24
N THR A 64 -17.90 -3.65 15.30
CA THR A 64 -18.89 -3.28 14.27
C THR A 64 -18.64 -3.93 12.91
N GLY A 65 -17.46 -4.54 12.70
CA GLY A 65 -17.03 -5.05 11.40
C GLY A 65 -16.81 -3.96 10.35
N LYS A 66 -16.77 -2.69 10.78
CA LYS A 66 -16.62 -1.55 9.86
C LYS A 66 -15.18 -1.40 9.42
N LEU A 67 -14.96 -1.45 8.12
CA LEU A 67 -13.67 -1.13 7.52
C LEU A 67 -13.45 0.39 7.55
N THR A 68 -12.26 0.80 7.95
CA THR A 68 -11.78 2.20 7.92
C THR A 68 -10.42 2.26 7.23
N GLY A 69 -9.95 3.46 6.94
CA GLY A 69 -8.67 3.67 6.26
C GLY A 69 -8.78 3.66 4.74
N MET A 70 -7.62 3.53 4.08
CA MET A 70 -7.48 3.75 2.64
C MET A 70 -8.34 2.81 1.79
N LEU A 71 -8.47 1.53 2.17
CA LEU A 71 -9.30 0.58 1.42
C LEU A 71 -10.77 0.98 1.48
N ALA A 72 -11.27 1.45 2.64
CA ALA A 72 -12.64 1.92 2.77
C ALA A 72 -12.91 3.13 1.87
N GLU A 73 -11.99 4.08 1.84
CA GLU A 73 -12.08 5.25 0.97
C GLU A 73 -12.02 4.87 -0.51
N TYR A 74 -11.14 3.94 -0.87
CA TYR A 74 -11.03 3.43 -2.24
C TYR A 74 -12.33 2.76 -2.71
N ILE A 75 -12.94 1.91 -1.86
CA ILE A 75 -14.22 1.27 -2.15
C ILE A 75 -15.35 2.31 -2.29
N SER A 76 -15.37 3.30 -1.40
CA SER A 76 -16.34 4.39 -1.48
C SER A 76 -16.21 5.16 -2.79
N TYR A 77 -14.98 5.51 -3.16
CA TYR A 77 -14.70 6.20 -4.41
C TYR A 77 -15.07 5.36 -5.64
N ALA A 78 -14.77 4.06 -5.62
CA ALA A 78 -15.13 3.16 -6.71
C ALA A 78 -16.66 3.08 -6.90
N LYS A 79 -17.43 3.02 -5.82
CA LYS A 79 -18.91 3.06 -5.85
C LYS A 79 -19.42 4.37 -6.43
N ASP A 80 -18.83 5.49 -6.04
CA ASP A 80 -19.20 6.82 -6.55
C ASP A 80 -18.93 6.94 -8.07
N CYS A 81 -17.78 6.45 -8.53
CA CYS A 81 -17.40 6.44 -9.95
C CYS A 81 -18.37 5.59 -10.80
N LEU A 82 -18.86 4.50 -10.25
CA LEU A 82 -19.79 3.58 -10.93
C LEU A 82 -21.25 4.03 -10.87
N GLY A 83 -21.52 5.16 -10.23
CA GLY A 83 -22.83 5.82 -10.29
C GLY A 83 -23.97 5.03 -9.68
N ASN A 84 -23.86 4.59 -8.44
CA ASN A 84 -24.87 3.82 -7.70
C ASN A 84 -25.27 2.48 -8.33
N GLN A 85 -24.42 1.92 -9.22
CA GLN A 85 -24.60 0.54 -9.62
C GLN A 85 -24.28 -0.34 -8.41
N THR A 86 -25.07 -1.36 -8.19
CA THR A 86 -24.96 -2.29 -7.06
C THR A 86 -23.73 -3.20 -7.20
N LEU A 87 -22.54 -2.59 -7.21
CA LEU A 87 -21.29 -3.35 -7.10
C LEU A 87 -21.04 -3.59 -5.61
N GLU A 88 -21.13 -4.83 -5.22
CA GLU A 88 -20.79 -5.25 -3.87
C GLU A 88 -19.28 -5.55 -3.78
N PHE A 89 -18.71 -5.21 -2.62
CA PHE A 89 -17.33 -5.54 -2.30
C PHE A 89 -17.31 -6.40 -1.05
N ASN A 90 -16.83 -7.61 -1.18
CA ASN A 90 -16.69 -8.58 -0.10
C ASN A 90 -15.25 -8.57 0.37
N ILE A 91 -15.01 -8.13 1.60
CA ILE A 91 -13.67 -7.87 2.12
C ILE A 91 -13.29 -8.97 3.09
N ARG A 92 -12.08 -9.52 2.93
CA ARG A 92 -11.52 -10.55 3.81
C ARG A 92 -10.11 -10.18 4.27
N GLY A 93 -9.91 -10.11 5.60
CA GLY A 93 -8.61 -9.93 6.22
C GLY A 93 -7.84 -11.24 6.30
N TYR A 94 -6.53 -11.16 6.14
CA TYR A 94 -5.58 -12.27 6.28
C TYR A 94 -4.47 -11.86 7.23
N ASP A 95 -3.96 -12.80 8.00
CA ASP A 95 -2.83 -12.57 8.91
C ASP A 95 -1.49 -12.89 8.25
N ASP A 96 -1.50 -13.69 7.19
CA ASP A 96 -0.33 -14.09 6.42
C ASP A 96 -0.46 -13.72 4.93
N TYR A 97 0.62 -13.15 4.37
CA TYR A 97 0.66 -12.74 2.97
C TYR A 97 0.56 -13.93 2.00
N ASN A 98 1.18 -15.07 2.33
CA ASN A 98 1.17 -16.22 1.44
C ASN A 98 -0.21 -16.91 1.44
N GLU A 99 -0.93 -16.92 2.58
CA GLU A 99 -2.32 -17.40 2.64
C GLU A 99 -3.22 -16.52 1.76
N MET A 100 -3.07 -15.20 1.85
CA MET A 100 -3.82 -14.27 1.00
C MET A 100 -3.50 -14.47 -0.48
N LEU A 101 -2.22 -14.67 -0.81
CA LEU A 101 -1.81 -14.92 -2.19
C LEU A 101 -2.33 -16.27 -2.71
N GLN A 102 -2.33 -17.30 -1.86
CA GLN A 102 -2.91 -18.61 -2.21
C GLN A 102 -4.42 -18.48 -2.49
N ALA A 103 -5.16 -17.73 -1.66
CA ALA A 103 -6.57 -17.48 -1.88
C ALA A 103 -6.85 -16.75 -3.21
N LEU A 104 -5.93 -15.86 -3.66
CA LEU A 104 -6.03 -15.25 -4.98
C LEU A 104 -5.80 -16.27 -6.10
N GLN A 105 -4.79 -17.14 -5.95
CA GLN A 105 -4.49 -18.18 -6.94
C GLN A 105 -5.61 -19.23 -7.04
N ASP A 106 -6.26 -19.53 -5.93
CA ASP A 106 -7.39 -20.48 -5.86
C ASP A 106 -8.74 -19.82 -6.24
N HIS A 107 -8.73 -18.55 -6.65
CA HIS A 107 -9.92 -17.78 -7.00
C HIS A 107 -10.96 -17.64 -5.86
N GLU A 108 -10.53 -17.77 -4.61
CA GLU A 108 -11.35 -17.47 -3.44
C GLU A 108 -11.56 -15.96 -3.29
N ILE A 109 -10.57 -15.16 -3.71
CA ILE A 109 -10.63 -13.70 -3.82
C ILE A 109 -10.24 -13.27 -5.22
N ASP A 110 -10.74 -12.10 -5.65
CA ASP A 110 -10.53 -11.57 -7.00
C ASP A 110 -9.34 -10.64 -7.08
N MET A 111 -9.03 -9.97 -5.96
CA MET A 111 -7.91 -9.03 -5.89
C MET A 111 -7.33 -8.94 -4.49
N ILE A 112 -6.09 -8.53 -4.44
CA ILE A 112 -5.36 -8.20 -3.21
C ILE A 112 -5.24 -6.68 -3.12
N PHE A 113 -5.49 -6.14 -1.94
CA PHE A 113 -5.21 -4.76 -1.61
C PHE A 113 -4.23 -4.74 -0.43
N TYR A 114 -2.97 -4.39 -0.61
CA TYR A 114 -2.26 -3.97 -1.80
C TYR A 114 -1.20 -5.00 -2.23
N ALA A 115 -0.71 -4.90 -3.46
CA ALA A 115 0.44 -5.66 -3.93
C ALA A 115 1.62 -4.72 -4.24
N GLY A 116 2.84 -5.20 -3.99
CA GLY A 116 4.05 -4.48 -4.37
C GLY A 116 4.17 -4.34 -5.89
N ARG A 117 4.75 -3.24 -6.37
CA ARG A 117 4.95 -2.96 -7.79
C ARG A 117 6.14 -3.76 -8.34
N ASN A 118 5.99 -5.06 -8.45
CA ASN A 118 6.97 -5.95 -9.06
C ASN A 118 6.32 -6.83 -10.12
N PRO A 119 6.35 -6.44 -11.42
CA PRO A 119 5.70 -7.18 -12.49
C PRO A 119 6.30 -8.58 -12.70
N ASP A 120 7.62 -8.76 -12.53
CA ASP A 120 8.26 -10.06 -12.69
C ASP A 120 7.81 -11.05 -11.60
N LEU A 121 7.62 -10.55 -10.38
CA LEU A 121 7.09 -11.36 -9.29
C LEU A 121 5.62 -11.69 -9.52
N ALA A 122 4.82 -10.74 -9.99
CA ALA A 122 3.42 -10.94 -10.32
C ALA A 122 3.25 -12.03 -11.37
N GLU A 123 4.02 -11.97 -12.46
CA GLU A 123 4.03 -12.98 -13.52
C GLU A 123 4.44 -14.36 -12.96
N LYS A 124 5.52 -14.44 -12.20
CA LYS A 124 5.99 -15.69 -11.58
C LYS A 124 4.96 -16.30 -10.63
N LYS A 125 4.18 -15.47 -9.96
CA LYS A 125 3.14 -15.90 -9.02
C LYS A 125 1.75 -16.01 -9.64
N GLY A 126 1.60 -15.76 -10.94
CA GLY A 126 0.38 -15.99 -11.71
C GLY A 126 -0.74 -14.96 -11.48
N TYR A 127 -0.41 -13.72 -11.07
CA TYR A 127 -1.39 -12.64 -10.97
C TYR A 127 -0.99 -11.42 -11.80
N THR A 128 -1.94 -10.54 -12.05
CA THR A 128 -1.75 -9.32 -12.85
C THR A 128 -1.82 -8.09 -11.94
N LEU A 129 -0.88 -7.16 -12.13
CA LEU A 129 -0.92 -5.86 -11.46
C LEU A 129 -1.90 -4.92 -12.15
N THR A 130 -2.72 -4.24 -11.37
CA THR A 130 -3.54 -3.12 -11.84
C THR A 130 -2.68 -1.86 -12.03
N ASN A 131 -3.29 -0.77 -12.48
CA ASN A 131 -2.66 0.54 -12.41
C ASN A 131 -2.34 0.88 -10.94
N THR A 132 -1.28 1.67 -10.75
CA THR A 132 -0.87 2.11 -9.41
C THR A 132 -2.01 2.90 -8.74
N ALA A 133 -2.53 2.37 -7.63
CA ALA A 133 -3.61 3.02 -6.89
C ALA A 133 -3.10 4.23 -6.09
N TRP A 134 -1.91 4.12 -5.50
CA TRP A 134 -1.22 5.22 -4.82
C TRP A 134 0.28 4.97 -4.77
N THR A 135 1.03 6.02 -4.49
CA THR A 135 2.46 5.97 -4.19
C THR A 135 2.71 6.58 -2.83
N TYR A 136 3.62 6.01 -2.08
CA TYR A 136 4.12 6.62 -0.85
C TYR A 136 5.64 6.59 -0.88
N SER A 137 6.24 7.57 -0.20
CA SER A 137 7.69 7.64 -0.09
C SER A 137 8.14 6.86 1.14
N LEU A 138 9.21 6.08 0.97
CA LEU A 138 9.94 5.49 2.07
C LEU A 138 11.05 6.44 2.50
N MET A 139 11.29 6.51 3.79
CA MET A 139 12.41 7.24 4.39
C MET A 139 13.35 6.25 5.04
N ALA A 140 14.64 6.40 4.77
CA ALA A 140 15.67 5.71 5.52
C ALA A 140 16.00 6.54 6.77
N VAL A 141 15.87 5.92 7.93
CA VAL A 141 16.32 6.48 9.20
C VAL A 141 17.66 5.87 9.53
N THR A 142 18.68 6.70 9.65
CA THR A 142 20.07 6.30 9.85
C THR A 142 20.80 7.35 10.68
N ASP A 143 21.88 7.00 11.30
CA ASP A 143 22.84 7.92 11.94
C ASP A 143 23.86 8.49 10.96
N GLU A 144 23.93 7.94 9.72
CA GLU A 144 24.79 8.50 8.68
C GLU A 144 24.31 9.89 8.23
N LYS A 145 25.26 10.83 8.09
CA LYS A 145 24.97 12.17 7.61
C LYS A 145 24.47 12.21 6.15
N TYR A 146 24.90 11.25 5.35
CA TYR A 146 24.57 11.13 3.92
C TYR A 146 24.23 9.69 3.60
N PHE A 147 23.00 9.46 3.23
CA PHE A 147 22.53 8.17 2.73
C PHE A 147 22.77 8.09 1.22
N ASN A 148 23.35 6.97 0.75
CA ASN A 148 23.57 6.72 -0.66
C ASN A 148 23.04 5.33 -1.03
N GLU A 149 21.96 5.29 -1.80
CA GLU A 149 21.24 4.07 -2.18
C GLU A 149 22.12 3.04 -2.94
N ASP A 150 23.21 3.49 -3.58
CA ASP A 150 24.11 2.60 -4.32
C ASP A 150 25.06 1.80 -3.43
N LYS A 151 25.17 2.15 -2.15
CA LYS A 151 25.97 1.39 -1.19
C LYS A 151 25.23 0.13 -0.73
N SER A 152 25.98 -0.82 -0.22
CA SER A 152 25.44 -1.97 0.49
C SER A 152 25.13 -1.58 1.93
N TYR A 153 23.89 -1.82 2.36
CA TYR A 153 23.42 -1.58 3.72
C TYR A 153 22.80 -2.83 4.32
N THR A 154 22.88 -2.97 5.63
CA THR A 154 22.00 -3.83 6.41
C THR A 154 20.80 -3.00 6.80
N VAL A 155 19.64 -3.31 6.24
CA VAL A 155 18.41 -2.53 6.37
C VAL A 155 17.42 -3.27 7.26
N ALA A 156 17.02 -2.64 8.37
CA ALA A 156 15.99 -3.18 9.22
C ALA A 156 14.60 -2.88 8.61
N VAL A 157 13.77 -3.90 8.52
CA VAL A 157 12.42 -3.84 7.93
C VAL A 157 11.40 -4.48 8.86
N PRO A 158 10.15 -4.02 8.86
CA PRO A 158 9.10 -4.67 9.66
C PRO A 158 8.94 -6.13 9.25
N LYS A 159 8.93 -7.01 10.24
CA LYS A 159 8.83 -8.47 10.04
C LYS A 159 7.62 -8.85 9.20
N GLU A 160 6.49 -8.19 9.42
CA GLU A 160 5.20 -8.52 8.81
C GLU A 160 4.99 -7.87 7.42
N GLN A 161 5.92 -7.02 6.94
CA GLN A 161 5.74 -6.31 5.66
C GLN A 161 6.44 -7.02 4.51
N GLU A 162 5.95 -8.19 4.15
CA GLU A 162 6.52 -9.02 3.10
C GLU A 162 6.55 -8.31 1.73
N ALA A 163 5.50 -7.56 1.37
CA ALA A 163 5.47 -6.80 0.13
C ALA A 163 6.58 -5.73 0.06
N LEU A 164 6.90 -5.07 1.19
CA LEU A 164 8.01 -4.13 1.29
C LEU A 164 9.36 -4.83 1.13
N LYS A 165 9.56 -5.97 1.80
CA LYS A 165 10.79 -6.77 1.68
C LYS A 165 11.06 -7.17 0.24
N GLN A 166 10.05 -7.68 -0.44
CA GLN A 166 10.15 -8.08 -1.85
C GLN A 166 10.48 -6.90 -2.75
N HIS A 167 9.88 -5.73 -2.50
CA HIS A 167 10.20 -4.51 -3.24
C HIS A 167 11.66 -4.09 -3.03
N ILE A 168 12.15 -4.11 -1.79
CA ILE A 168 13.53 -3.74 -1.47
C ILE A 168 14.51 -4.71 -2.12
N VAL A 169 14.30 -6.01 -2.00
CA VAL A 169 15.18 -7.04 -2.60
C VAL A 169 15.25 -6.88 -4.12
N PHE A 170 14.13 -6.52 -4.75
CA PHE A 170 14.10 -6.28 -6.19
C PHE A 170 14.80 -4.99 -6.59
N SER A 171 14.56 -3.89 -5.88
CA SER A 171 15.06 -2.56 -6.23
C SER A 171 16.51 -2.33 -5.78
N TYR A 172 16.91 -2.98 -4.70
CA TYR A 172 18.22 -2.81 -4.04
C TYR A 172 18.83 -4.17 -3.69
N PRO A 173 19.20 -4.99 -4.69
CA PRO A 173 19.70 -6.34 -4.47
C PRO A 173 21.01 -6.40 -3.66
N GLN A 174 21.72 -5.27 -3.53
CA GLN A 174 22.93 -5.13 -2.72
C GLN A 174 22.64 -4.96 -1.23
N TRP A 175 21.39 -4.71 -0.81
CA TRP A 175 21.02 -4.53 0.59
C TRP A 175 20.71 -5.86 1.26
N LYS A 176 21.14 -5.99 2.51
CA LYS A 176 20.80 -7.13 3.37
C LYS A 176 19.67 -6.74 4.30
N LEU A 177 18.58 -7.51 4.28
CA LEU A 177 17.45 -7.25 5.15
C LEU A 177 17.58 -7.99 6.49
N VAL A 178 17.16 -7.32 7.56
CA VAL A 178 16.98 -7.87 8.90
C VAL A 178 15.62 -7.45 9.43
N ASP A 179 14.93 -8.35 10.09
CA ASP A 179 13.57 -8.11 10.59
C ASP A 179 13.59 -7.37 11.94
N TYR A 180 12.61 -6.49 12.15
CA TYR A 180 12.31 -5.93 13.46
C TYR A 180 10.81 -6.09 13.81
N ASP A 181 10.52 -6.19 15.11
CA ASP A 181 9.15 -6.32 15.60
C ASP A 181 8.52 -4.97 15.97
N SER A 182 9.34 -3.99 16.37
CA SER A 182 8.88 -2.64 16.72
C SER A 182 9.87 -1.56 16.27
N LEU A 183 9.40 -0.32 16.17
CA LEU A 183 10.29 0.81 15.84
C LEU A 183 11.34 1.08 16.91
N ALA A 184 11.06 0.71 18.16
CA ALA A 184 12.06 0.76 19.23
C ALA A 184 13.18 -0.24 18.96
N ASP A 185 12.83 -1.47 18.54
CA ASP A 185 13.82 -2.49 18.17
C ASP A 185 14.63 -2.04 16.95
N ALA A 186 14.01 -1.41 15.96
CA ALA A 186 14.71 -0.87 14.80
C ALA A 186 15.73 0.21 15.20
N ALA A 187 15.37 1.11 16.10
CA ALA A 187 16.26 2.13 16.62
C ALA A 187 17.42 1.50 17.43
N ASP A 188 17.12 0.50 18.26
CA ASP A 188 18.14 -0.24 19.00
C ASP A 188 19.09 -1.01 18.09
N MET A 189 18.60 -1.51 16.94
CA MET A 189 19.46 -2.15 15.94
C MET A 189 20.49 -1.18 15.37
N ILE A 190 20.12 0.07 15.08
CA ILE A 190 21.08 1.10 14.62
C ILE A 190 22.07 1.44 15.73
N MET A 191 21.60 1.72 16.93
CA MET A 191 22.47 2.07 18.07
C MET A 191 23.46 0.97 18.42
N ASN A 192 23.12 -0.29 18.15
CA ASN A 192 23.98 -1.45 18.41
C ASN A 192 24.70 -1.97 17.15
N GLU A 193 24.75 -1.18 16.07
CA GLU A 193 25.44 -1.50 14.81
C GLU A 193 24.96 -2.83 14.18
N LYS A 194 23.72 -3.25 14.45
CA LYS A 194 23.11 -4.45 13.85
C LYS A 194 22.42 -4.15 12.52
N ALA A 195 22.06 -2.89 12.30
CA ALA A 195 21.56 -2.37 11.04
C ALA A 195 22.13 -0.97 10.80
N ASP A 196 22.34 -0.63 9.54
CA ASP A 196 22.83 0.69 9.11
C ASP A 196 21.68 1.71 9.01
N CYS A 197 20.49 1.23 8.72
CA CYS A 197 19.28 2.03 8.65
C CYS A 197 18.02 1.17 8.85
N PHE A 198 16.90 1.82 9.10
CA PHE A 198 15.58 1.20 8.93
C PHE A 198 14.70 2.04 8.01
N LEU A 199 13.76 1.38 7.35
CA LEU A 199 12.82 2.05 6.46
C LEU A 199 11.47 2.23 7.14
N MET A 200 10.89 3.42 6.95
CA MET A 200 9.53 3.73 7.37
C MET A 200 8.80 4.56 6.33
N GLY A 201 7.49 4.47 6.30
CA GLY A 201 6.67 5.33 5.47
C GLY A 201 6.69 6.79 5.96
N THR A 202 6.65 7.75 5.06
CA THR A 202 6.67 9.20 5.40
C THR A 202 5.57 9.57 6.41
N SER A 203 4.38 8.96 6.29
CA SER A 203 3.27 9.17 7.22
C SER A 203 3.57 8.69 8.66
N GLN A 204 4.38 7.66 8.80
CA GLN A 204 4.83 7.18 10.12
C GLN A 204 5.90 8.11 10.69
N ALA A 205 6.85 8.56 9.86
CA ALA A 205 7.90 9.49 10.26
C ALA A 205 7.33 10.80 10.82
N LEU A 206 6.32 11.35 10.18
CA LEU A 206 5.65 12.58 10.63
C LEU A 206 4.96 12.45 12.00
N LYS A 207 4.47 11.26 12.35
CA LYS A 207 3.91 11.01 13.69
C LYS A 207 4.96 11.06 14.79
N TYR A 208 6.20 10.67 14.49
CA TYR A 208 7.30 10.72 15.44
C TYR A 208 7.85 12.12 15.64
N ASP A 209 7.88 12.94 14.60
CA ASP A 209 8.37 14.32 14.68
C ASP A 209 7.41 15.24 15.48
N ASN A 210 6.11 15.00 15.40
CA ASN A 210 5.10 15.76 16.15
C ASN A 210 5.01 15.41 17.66
N ASN A 211 5.76 14.42 18.13
CA ASN A 211 5.80 14.02 19.52
C ASN A 211 7.09 14.48 20.26
N ARG A 212 7.86 15.37 19.65
CA ARG A 212 8.99 16.10 20.26
C ARG A 212 8.57 17.56 20.52
#